data_2d96944b3cac1ee725add13baad34bce
#
_entry.id   2d96944b3cac1ee725add13baad34bce
#
_cell.length_a   1.000
_cell.length_b   1.000
_cell.length_c   1.000
_cell.angle_alpha   90.00
_cell.angle_beta   90.00
_cell.angle_gamma   90.00
#
_symmetry.space_group_name_H-M   'P 1'
#
loop_
_entity.id
_entity.type
_entity.pdbx_description
1 polymer ?
#
loop_
_entity_poly.entity_id
_entity_poly.type
_entity_poly.pdbx_seq_one_letter_code
_entity_poly.pdbx_strand_id
1 'polypeptide(L)' 'MTTSEQIRVLCVRTGVSLSELAHKINQSPQNFNAKLRRNTITQDELNQIAKALDVTYEQYFVLENGELVK' A
#
# COMPACT_ATOMS: atom_id res chain seq x y z
N MET A 1 6.88 7.14 -8.70
CA MET A 1 5.87 7.22 -7.63
C MET A 1 6.32 6.41 -6.43
N THR A 2 6.31 7.00 -5.24
CA THR A 2 6.68 6.28 -4.01
C THR A 2 5.55 5.35 -3.56
N THR A 3 5.86 4.42 -2.68
CA THR A 3 4.85 3.55 -2.08
C THR A 3 3.75 4.35 -1.39
N SER A 4 4.13 5.40 -0.65
CA SER A 4 3.16 6.27 0.02
C SER A 4 2.23 6.95 -0.98
N GLU A 5 2.75 7.43 -2.09
CA GLU A 5 1.94 8.04 -3.15
C GLU A 5 0.99 7.02 -3.77
N GLN A 6 1.46 5.79 -4.00
CA GLN A 6 0.63 4.71 -4.52
C GLN A 6 -0.55 4.43 -3.58
N ILE A 7 -0.30 4.40 -2.28
CA ILE A 7 -1.35 4.16 -1.29
C ILE A 7 -2.37 5.30 -1.31
N ARG A 8 -1.93 6.54 -1.41
CA ARG A 8 -2.83 7.68 -1.48
C ARG A 8 -3.71 7.63 -2.72
N VAL A 9 -3.13 7.29 -3.87
CA VAL A 9 -3.88 7.14 -5.12
C VAL A 9 -4.89 6.00 -5.00
N LEU A 10 -4.46 4.88 -4.39
CA LEU A 10 -5.35 3.73 -4.18
C LEU A 10 -6.56 4.11 -3.32
N CYS A 11 -6.36 4.87 -2.27
CA CYS A 11 -7.45 5.34 -1.41
C CYS A 11 -8.45 6.20 -2.20
N VAL A 12 -7.93 7.10 -3.04
CA VAL A 12 -8.80 7.94 -3.87
C VAL A 12 -9.64 7.08 -4.82
N ARG A 13 -9.01 6.12 -5.47
CA ARG A 13 -9.69 5.26 -6.46
C ARG A 13 -10.69 4.31 -5.84
N THR A 14 -10.46 3.88 -4.59
CA THR A 14 -11.37 2.96 -3.91
C THR A 14 -12.40 3.67 -3.03
N GLY A 15 -12.30 5.00 -2.92
CA GLY A 15 -13.25 5.78 -2.14
C GLY A 15 -13.09 5.60 -0.63
N VAL A 16 -11.90 5.25 -0.17
CA VAL A 16 -11.60 5.01 1.23
C VAL A 16 -10.62 6.09 1.71
N SER A 17 -10.90 6.71 2.86
CA SER A 17 -9.97 7.68 3.42
C SER A 17 -8.76 6.97 4.04
N LEU A 18 -7.66 7.72 4.24
CA LEU A 18 -6.49 7.18 4.91
C LEU A 18 -6.80 6.74 6.34
N SER A 19 -7.67 7.47 7.04
CA SER A 19 -8.10 7.09 8.38
C SER A 19 -8.87 5.78 8.38
N GLU A 20 -9.77 5.61 7.43
CA GLU A 20 -10.53 4.36 7.28
C GLU A 20 -9.59 3.20 6.98
N LEU A 21 -8.62 3.41 6.10
CA LEU A 21 -7.65 2.36 5.77
C LEU A 21 -6.83 1.97 6.99
N ALA A 22 -6.38 2.95 7.77
CA ALA A 22 -5.63 2.67 9.00
C ALA A 22 -6.44 1.77 9.93
N HIS A 23 -7.71 2.09 10.15
CA HIS A 23 -8.58 1.26 10.98
C HIS A 23 -8.76 -0.14 10.41
N LYS A 24 -8.87 -0.28 9.11
CA LYS A 24 -9.05 -1.58 8.46
C LYS A 24 -7.85 -2.50 8.66
N ILE A 25 -6.67 -1.94 8.83
CA ILE A 25 -5.43 -2.72 9.07
C ILE A 25 -5.00 -2.66 10.55
N ASN A 26 -5.92 -2.28 11.44
CA ASN A 26 -5.71 -2.26 12.89
C ASN A 26 -4.58 -1.33 13.34
N GLN A 27 -4.46 -0.18 12.69
CA GLN A 27 -3.51 0.85 13.07
C GLN A 27 -4.23 2.15 13.38
N SER A 28 -3.64 2.98 14.24
CA SER A 28 -4.16 4.32 14.45
C SER A 28 -3.85 5.18 13.22
N PRO A 29 -4.73 6.13 12.88
CA PRO A 29 -4.45 7.05 11.77
C PRO A 29 -3.14 7.80 11.95
N GLN A 30 -2.79 8.17 13.17
CA GLN A 30 -1.55 8.89 13.47
C GLN A 30 -0.32 8.05 13.16
N ASN A 31 -0.31 6.78 13.58
CA ASN A 31 0.80 5.87 13.29
C ASN A 31 0.92 5.59 11.79
N PHE A 32 -0.21 5.36 11.15
CA PHE A 32 -0.22 5.09 9.71
C PHE A 32 0.29 6.28 8.92
N ASN A 33 -0.18 7.49 9.26
CA ASN A 33 0.29 8.72 8.62
C ASN A 33 1.78 8.94 8.82
N ALA A 34 2.31 8.63 10.02
CA ALA A 34 3.74 8.73 10.28
C ALA A 34 4.55 7.80 9.37
N LYS A 35 4.07 6.56 9.20
CA LYS A 35 4.71 5.59 8.30
C LYS A 35 4.68 6.06 6.86
N LEU A 36 3.57 6.63 6.42
CA LEU A 36 3.46 7.17 5.07
C LEU A 36 4.44 8.31 4.84
N ARG A 37 4.56 9.23 5.80
CA ARG A 37 5.51 10.35 5.69
C ARG A 37 6.95 9.87 5.60
N ARG A 38 7.30 8.81 6.34
CA ARG A 38 8.64 8.22 6.35
C ARG A 38 8.86 7.25 5.20
N ASN A 39 7.80 6.88 4.49
CA ASN A 39 7.83 5.87 3.45
C ASN A 39 8.37 4.54 3.97
N THR A 40 7.88 4.12 5.15
CA THR A 40 8.34 2.91 5.84
C THR A 40 7.27 1.83 5.92
N ILE A 41 6.35 1.81 4.97
CA ILE A 41 5.32 0.76 4.91
C ILE A 41 6.00 -0.57 4.56
N THR A 42 5.74 -1.60 5.36
CA THR A 42 6.35 -2.91 5.17
C THR A 42 5.60 -3.72 4.12
N GLN A 43 6.25 -4.78 3.63
CA GLN A 43 5.63 -5.73 2.70
C GLN A 43 4.36 -6.33 3.30
N ASP A 44 4.40 -6.72 4.58
CA ASP A 44 3.23 -7.28 5.26
C ASP A 44 2.09 -6.27 5.31
N GLU A 45 2.40 -5.01 5.57
CA GLU A 45 1.39 -3.95 5.59
C GLU A 45 0.78 -3.73 4.20
N LEU A 46 1.59 -3.80 3.15
CA LEU A 46 1.08 -3.70 1.78
C LEU A 46 0.11 -4.84 1.47
N ASN A 47 0.43 -6.06 1.92
CA ASN A 47 -0.47 -7.20 1.75
C ASN A 47 -1.77 -7.01 2.53
N GLN A 48 -1.69 -6.47 3.75
CA GLN A 48 -2.88 -6.17 4.55
C GLN A 48 -3.76 -5.11 3.89
N ILE A 49 -3.14 -4.07 3.33
CA ILE A 49 -3.85 -3.02 2.60
C ILE A 49 -4.58 -3.60 1.39
N ALA A 50 -3.90 -4.41 0.60
CA ALA A 50 -4.50 -5.04 -0.57
C ALA A 50 -5.72 -5.87 -0.18
N LYS A 51 -5.59 -6.65 0.88
CA LYS A 51 -6.67 -7.49 1.38
C LYS A 51 -7.85 -6.65 1.89
N ALA A 52 -7.54 -5.59 2.64
CA ALA A 52 -8.57 -4.72 3.21
C ALA A 52 -9.38 -3.99 2.15
N LEU A 53 -8.74 -3.63 1.03
CA LEU A 53 -9.38 -2.90 -0.06
C LEU A 53 -9.83 -3.81 -1.21
N ASP A 54 -9.68 -5.12 -1.05
CA ASP A 54 -10.07 -6.12 -2.04
C ASP A 54 -9.43 -5.88 -3.40
N VAL A 55 -8.13 -5.57 -3.38
CA VAL A 55 -7.32 -5.39 -4.58
C VAL A 55 -6.13 -6.34 -4.53
N THR A 56 -5.48 -6.54 -5.67
CA THR A 56 -4.30 -7.38 -5.76
C THR A 56 -3.05 -6.49 -5.71
N TYR A 57 -2.09 -6.87 -4.88
CA TYR A 57 -0.77 -6.24 -4.85
C TYR A 57 0.22 -7.17 -5.51
N GLU A 58 0.93 -6.68 -6.52
CA GLU A 58 1.94 -7.45 -7.23
C GLU A 58 3.30 -6.77 -7.09
N GLN A 59 4.33 -7.58 -6.91
CA GLN A 59 5.70 -7.13 -6.84
C GLN A 59 6.58 -8.10 -7.63
N TYR A 60 7.44 -7.57 -8.50
CA TYR A 60 8.27 -8.39 -9.35
C TYR A 60 9.47 -7.61 -9.85
N PHE A 61 10.48 -8.37 -10.27
CA PHE A 61 11.62 -7.80 -11.01
C PHE A 61 11.45 -8.10 -12.49
N VAL A 62 11.91 -7.17 -13.33
CA VAL A 62 11.91 -7.34 -14.77
C VAL A 62 13.35 -7.57 -15.21
N LEU A 63 13.62 -8.72 -15.83
CA LEU A 63 14.93 -9.04 -16.35
C LEU A 63 15.17 -8.34 -17.68
N GLU A 64 16.43 -8.32 -18.14
CA GLU A 64 16.79 -7.63 -19.39
C GLU A 64 16.01 -8.15 -20.59
N ASN A 65 15.72 -9.46 -20.62
CA ASN A 65 14.97 -10.07 -21.70
C ASN A 65 13.46 -9.87 -21.62
N GLY A 66 12.99 -9.12 -20.62
CA GLY A 66 11.57 -8.86 -20.42
C GLY A 66 10.85 -9.86 -19.54
N GLU A 67 11.53 -10.91 -19.09
CA GLU A 67 10.91 -11.88 -18.18
C GLU A 67 10.72 -11.29 -16.79
N LEU A 68 9.65 -11.73 -16.10
CA LEU A 68 9.30 -11.28 -14.76
C LEU A 68 9.71 -12.32 -13.73
N VAL A 69 10.27 -11.85 -12.61
CA VAL A 69 10.54 -12.68 -11.44
C VAL A 69 9.57 -12.22 -10.35
N LYS A 70 8.57 -13.02 -10.11
CA LYS A 70 7.49 -12.71 -9.16
C LYS A 70 7.70 -13.39 -7.82
#